data_cfca456c1c920c79819ccbedc4ee87c8
#
_entry.id   cfca456c1c920c79819ccbedc4ee87c8
#
_cell.length_a   1.000
_cell.length_b   1.000
_cell.length_c   1.000
_cell.angle_alpha   90.00
_cell.angle_beta   90.00
_cell.angle_gamma   90.00
#
_symmetry.space_group_name_H-M   'P 1'
#
loop_
_entity.id
_entity.type
_entity.pdbx_description
1 polymer ?
#
loop_
_entity_poly.entity_id
_entity_poly.type
_entity_poly.pdbx_seq_one_letter_code
_entity_poly.pdbx_strand_id
1 'polypeptide(L)'
;AADEADEAKATVEEAADEDEAAEATAVEAADEDEAAEANAEEAVDEEDLDLEPAVLPSEEERQRAKDELKELTEAVSRLRSMDDYLDYADRESREHRSRRAVFAYKQALGIYWNDDYAPFIAINLGNTYKEMGDYEAASETYEAALALPATQKSVAMQQEFHRSVGYLRTVQHILASHGIAHTPFAQIPPEVSAEIESAAQEA
;
A
#
# COMPACT_ATOMS: atom_id res chain seq x y z
N ALA A 1 -41.50 -33.49 -41.30
CA ALA A 1 -42.71 -33.26 -40.58
C ALA A 1 -42.34 -32.32 -39.46
N ALA A 2 -42.49 -30.97 -39.55
CA ALA A 2 -43.74 -30.25 -39.28
C ALA A 2 -44.13 -30.44 -37.80
N ASP A 3 -44.26 -29.50 -36.98
CA ASP A 3 -44.83 -28.20 -36.94
C ASP A 3 -44.99 -27.78 -35.49
N GLU A 4 -45.00 -26.62 -35.20
CA GLU A 4 -45.74 -25.51 -34.56
C GLU A 4 -45.02 -25.06 -33.31
N ALA A 5 -44.47 -23.87 -33.22
CA ALA A 5 -45.07 -22.52 -33.09
C ALA A 5 -46.27 -22.48 -32.13
N ASP A 6 -46.09 -21.87 -30.96
CA ASP A 6 -47.09 -20.93 -30.48
C ASP A 6 -46.52 -19.87 -29.52
N GLU A 7 -46.93 -18.68 -29.79
CA GLU A 7 -46.71 -17.44 -29.09
C GLU A 7 -47.51 -17.37 -27.78
N ALA A 8 -47.00 -16.71 -26.79
CA ALA A 8 -47.84 -15.93 -25.91
C ALA A 8 -47.14 -14.65 -25.45
N LYS A 9 -47.65 -13.59 -26.03
CA LYS A 9 -47.49 -12.17 -25.70
C LYS A 9 -48.21 -11.78 -24.42
N ALA A 10 -47.72 -10.67 -23.92
CA ALA A 10 -48.40 -9.63 -23.11
C ALA A 10 -48.38 -9.90 -21.59
N THR A 11 -48.09 -8.92 -20.74
CA THR A 11 -48.55 -7.53 -20.77
C THR A 11 -47.65 -6.67 -19.90
N VAL A 12 -47.47 -5.45 -20.40
CA VAL A 12 -47.02 -4.25 -19.70
C VAL A 12 -48.15 -3.74 -18.80
N GLU A 13 -47.78 -3.30 -17.58
CA GLU A 13 -48.47 -2.24 -16.84
C GLU A 13 -47.44 -1.67 -15.86
N GLU A 14 -46.94 -0.62 -16.07
CA GLU A 14 -47.04 0.84 -15.83
C GLU A 14 -47.85 1.18 -14.57
N ALA A 15 -47.17 1.65 -13.56
CA ALA A 15 -47.70 2.60 -12.63
C ALA A 15 -46.56 3.50 -12.12
N ALA A 16 -46.73 4.75 -12.44
CA ALA A 16 -45.95 5.91 -12.15
C ALA A 16 -46.27 6.46 -10.74
N ASP A 17 -45.35 7.36 -10.31
CA ASP A 17 -45.51 8.54 -9.45
C ASP A 17 -45.73 8.35 -7.95
N GLU A 18 -44.90 8.98 -7.21
CA GLU A 18 -44.97 10.28 -6.45
C GLU A 18 -43.71 10.40 -5.64
N ASP A 19 -42.82 11.26 -5.90
CA ASP A 19 -42.61 12.67 -5.59
C ASP A 19 -43.07 13.07 -4.18
N GLU A 20 -42.13 13.32 -3.28
CA GLU A 20 -42.21 14.40 -2.32
C GLU A 20 -40.84 14.75 -1.71
N ALA A 21 -40.45 15.96 -2.02
CA ALA A 21 -39.38 16.72 -1.39
C ALA A 21 -39.87 17.26 -0.02
N ALA A 22 -38.97 17.30 0.94
CA ALA A 22 -38.96 18.25 2.05
C ALA A 22 -37.62 18.09 2.79
N GLU A 23 -36.85 19.00 2.77
CA GLU A 23 -36.69 20.31 3.44
C GLU A 23 -35.60 20.24 4.50
N ALA A 24 -34.65 21.11 4.25
CA ALA A 24 -33.60 21.51 5.15
C ALA A 24 -34.16 22.21 6.40
N THR A 25 -33.61 21.88 7.56
CA THR A 25 -33.61 22.84 8.67
C THR A 25 -32.21 22.91 9.29
N ALA A 26 -31.60 24.04 9.03
CA ALA A 26 -30.55 24.61 9.86
C ALA A 26 -31.21 25.21 11.09
N VAL A 27 -30.67 24.99 12.29
CA VAL A 27 -30.87 25.83 13.46
C VAL A 27 -29.53 26.00 14.16
N GLU A 28 -29.11 27.19 14.18
CA GLU A 28 -28.20 28.03 14.91
C GLU A 28 -28.13 27.79 16.43
N ALA A 29 -26.91 27.88 16.90
CA ALA A 29 -26.31 28.70 17.96
C ALA A 29 -27.05 28.90 19.31
N ALA A 30 -26.28 28.71 20.37
CA ALA A 30 -25.95 29.61 21.48
C ALA A 30 -25.34 28.76 22.61
N ASP A 31 -24.12 28.98 22.99
CA ASP A 31 -23.54 29.89 23.97
C ASP A 31 -23.88 29.61 25.44
N GLU A 32 -22.84 29.81 26.25
CA GLU A 32 -22.73 29.92 27.72
C GLU A 32 -22.27 28.64 28.44
N ASP A 33 -21.06 28.56 28.87
CA ASP A 33 -20.23 29.27 29.85
C ASP A 33 -20.21 28.57 31.23
N GLU A 34 -19.05 28.65 31.81
CA GLU A 34 -18.65 28.48 33.22
C GLU A 34 -18.26 27.12 33.79
N ALA A 35 -16.94 27.02 33.93
CA ALA A 35 -16.18 26.76 35.14
C ALA A 35 -16.38 25.42 35.90
N ALA A 36 -15.37 24.62 35.85
CA ALA A 36 -14.85 23.99 37.07
C ALA A 36 -13.34 23.72 36.92
N GLU A 37 -12.53 24.55 37.50
CA GLU A 37 -11.15 24.28 37.88
C GLU A 37 -11.14 23.10 38.88
N ALA A 38 -10.41 22.06 38.56
CA ALA A 38 -9.88 21.13 39.57
C ALA A 38 -8.55 20.55 39.08
N ASN A 39 -7.54 21.22 39.45
CA ASN A 39 -6.19 20.82 39.83
C ASN A 39 -5.96 19.31 39.89
N ALA A 40 -5.09 18.80 38.99
CA ALA A 40 -4.20 17.71 39.25
C ALA A 40 -2.90 17.98 38.46
N GLU A 41 -1.95 18.64 39.13
CA GLU A 41 -0.54 18.61 38.76
C GLU A 41 -0.07 17.14 38.94
N GLU A 42 -0.12 16.35 37.88
CA GLU A 42 0.74 15.21 37.75
C GLU A 42 1.99 15.69 37.01
N ALA A 43 3.07 15.76 37.77
CA ALA A 43 4.42 15.95 37.28
C ALA A 43 4.74 14.82 36.30
N VAL A 44 4.64 15.10 35.01
CA VAL A 44 5.24 14.27 33.98
C VAL A 44 6.72 14.59 34.05
N ASP A 45 7.50 13.61 34.51
CA ASP A 45 8.95 13.62 34.34
C ASP A 45 9.19 13.81 32.82
N GLU A 46 9.61 15.01 32.44
CA GLU A 46 10.23 15.29 31.16
C GLU A 46 11.60 14.56 31.16
N GLU A 47 11.59 13.25 30.90
CA GLU A 47 12.79 12.63 30.40
C GLU A 47 13.09 13.33 29.06
N ASP A 48 14.15 14.13 29.09
CA ASP A 48 14.81 14.74 27.93
C ASP A 48 15.09 13.61 26.91
N LEU A 49 14.11 13.33 26.05
CA LEU A 49 14.35 12.62 24.81
C LEU A 49 15.14 13.61 23.95
N ASP A 50 16.46 13.49 24.01
CA ASP A 50 17.40 14.06 23.06
C ASP A 50 17.06 13.53 21.64
N LEU A 51 15.93 13.99 21.10
CA LEU A 51 15.61 13.84 19.70
C LEU A 51 16.56 14.78 18.96
N GLU A 52 17.65 14.23 18.43
CA GLU A 52 18.48 14.97 17.49
C GLU A 52 17.55 15.62 16.45
N PRO A 53 17.67 16.94 16.22
CA PRO A 53 16.80 17.61 15.27
C PRO A 53 16.95 16.96 13.90
N ALA A 54 15.86 16.45 13.35
CA ALA A 54 15.84 15.86 12.02
C ALA A 54 16.50 16.86 11.05
N VAL A 55 17.67 16.50 10.53
CA VAL A 55 18.41 17.33 9.59
C VAL A 55 17.58 17.43 8.32
N LEU A 56 16.92 18.57 8.12
CA LEU A 56 16.17 18.81 6.91
C LEU A 56 17.11 18.80 5.70
N PRO A 57 16.73 18.11 4.60
CA PRO A 57 17.54 18.05 3.39
C PRO A 57 17.89 19.46 2.90
N SER A 58 19.13 19.68 2.50
CA SER A 58 19.59 20.93 1.93
C SER A 58 18.82 21.31 0.66
N GLU A 59 18.87 22.59 0.26
CA GLU A 59 18.23 23.03 -0.98
C GLU A 59 18.78 22.29 -2.22
N GLU A 60 20.08 21.99 -2.21
CA GLU A 60 20.72 21.22 -3.29
C GLU A 60 20.21 19.78 -3.34
N GLU A 61 20.04 19.13 -2.20
CA GLU A 61 19.49 17.77 -2.12
C GLU A 61 18.02 17.74 -2.59
N ARG A 62 17.23 18.72 -2.17
CA ARG A 62 15.84 18.86 -2.66
C ARG A 62 15.76 19.10 -4.16
N GLN A 63 16.67 19.90 -4.70
CA GLN A 63 16.72 20.16 -6.15
C GLN A 63 17.13 18.90 -6.91
N ARG A 64 18.16 18.18 -6.46
CA ARG A 64 18.57 16.88 -7.05
C ARG A 64 17.42 15.87 -7.04
N ALA A 65 16.68 15.76 -5.93
CA ALA A 65 15.52 14.87 -5.83
C ALA A 65 14.40 15.25 -6.81
N LYS A 66 14.17 16.57 -7.02
CA LYS A 66 13.19 17.04 -8.01
C LYS A 66 13.61 16.71 -9.44
N ASP A 67 14.89 16.91 -9.75
CA ASP A 67 15.43 16.63 -11.09
C ASP A 67 15.40 15.12 -11.38
N GLU A 68 15.75 14.28 -10.40
CA GLU A 68 15.64 12.82 -10.50
C GLU A 68 14.18 12.38 -10.70
N LEU A 69 13.23 12.95 -9.94
CA LEU A 69 11.81 12.63 -10.08
C LEU A 69 11.28 13.03 -11.46
N LYS A 70 11.72 14.17 -11.99
CA LYS A 70 11.36 14.64 -13.34
C LYS A 70 11.88 13.67 -14.40
N GLU A 71 13.15 13.27 -14.32
CA GLU A 71 13.75 12.30 -15.24
C GLU A 71 13.01 10.97 -15.22
N LEU A 72 12.68 10.46 -14.01
CA LEU A 72 11.90 9.24 -13.85
C LEU A 72 10.51 9.35 -14.46
N THR A 73 9.81 10.45 -14.19
CA THR A 73 8.49 10.70 -14.75
C THR A 73 8.53 10.73 -16.28
N GLU A 74 9.54 11.39 -16.87
CA GLU A 74 9.73 11.42 -18.31
C GLU A 74 10.05 10.04 -18.89
N ALA A 75 10.90 9.26 -18.22
CA ALA A 75 11.24 7.90 -18.66
C ALA A 75 10.00 7.00 -18.65
N VAL A 76 9.24 7.01 -17.56
CA VAL A 76 8.05 6.16 -17.38
C VAL A 76 6.89 6.62 -18.29
N SER A 77 6.78 7.92 -18.59
CA SER A 77 5.74 8.44 -19.50
C SER A 77 5.82 7.91 -20.93
N ARG A 78 6.96 7.33 -21.32
CA ARG A 78 7.19 6.72 -22.63
C ARG A 78 6.73 5.27 -22.70
N LEU A 79 6.51 4.61 -21.56
CA LEU A 79 6.05 3.24 -21.48
C LEU A 79 4.57 3.17 -21.88
N ARG A 80 4.18 2.16 -22.63
CA ARG A 80 2.85 2.05 -23.24
C ARG A 80 2.07 0.82 -22.81
N SER A 81 2.76 -0.22 -22.38
CA SER A 81 2.16 -1.49 -21.99
C SER A 81 2.62 -1.89 -20.60
N MET A 82 1.91 -2.85 -20.00
CA MET A 82 2.33 -3.47 -18.75
C MET A 82 3.75 -4.05 -18.88
N ASP A 83 4.01 -4.76 -19.96
CA ASP A 83 5.33 -5.37 -20.22
C ASP A 83 6.44 -4.31 -20.25
N ASP A 84 6.20 -3.13 -20.88
CA ASP A 84 7.19 -2.05 -20.86
C ASP A 84 7.53 -1.58 -19.44
N TYR A 85 6.52 -1.48 -18.56
CA TYR A 85 6.73 -1.11 -17.14
C TYR A 85 7.51 -2.17 -16.39
N LEU A 86 7.15 -3.44 -16.57
CA LEU A 86 7.82 -4.56 -15.91
C LEU A 86 9.26 -4.70 -16.40
N ASP A 87 9.50 -4.66 -17.70
CA ASP A 87 10.84 -4.73 -18.28
C ASP A 87 11.73 -3.56 -17.81
N TYR A 88 11.15 -2.35 -17.72
CA TYR A 88 11.86 -1.19 -17.19
C TYR A 88 12.21 -1.41 -15.72
N ALA A 89 11.25 -1.79 -14.88
CA ALA A 89 11.46 -1.99 -13.45
C ALA A 89 12.47 -3.11 -13.17
N ASP A 90 12.37 -4.24 -13.89
CA ASP A 90 13.30 -5.36 -13.77
C ASP A 90 14.73 -4.97 -14.17
N ARG A 91 14.89 -4.15 -15.20
CA ARG A 91 16.20 -3.65 -15.60
C ARG A 91 16.79 -2.73 -14.52
N GLU A 92 15.99 -1.78 -14.02
CA GLU A 92 16.43 -0.87 -12.96
C GLU A 92 16.81 -1.62 -11.68
N SER A 93 16.06 -2.68 -11.32
CA SER A 93 16.37 -3.54 -10.17
C SER A 93 17.69 -4.27 -10.35
N ARG A 94 17.93 -4.90 -11.53
CA ARG A 94 19.21 -5.58 -11.82
C ARG A 94 20.42 -4.63 -11.82
N GLU A 95 20.21 -3.37 -12.13
CA GLU A 95 21.24 -2.32 -12.10
C GLU A 95 21.35 -1.64 -10.73
N HIS A 96 20.74 -2.22 -9.69
CA HIS A 96 20.75 -1.72 -8.31
C HIS A 96 20.17 -0.31 -8.15
N ARG A 97 19.27 0.10 -9.05
CA ARG A 97 18.54 1.35 -8.98
C ARG A 97 17.12 1.13 -8.45
N SER A 98 17.02 0.49 -7.28
CA SER A 98 15.76 0.02 -6.70
C SER A 98 14.69 1.10 -6.56
N ARG A 99 15.07 2.36 -6.28
CA ARG A 99 14.11 3.49 -6.24
C ARG A 99 13.40 3.71 -7.59
N ARG A 100 14.12 3.53 -8.71
CA ARG A 100 13.55 3.64 -10.05
C ARG A 100 12.63 2.47 -10.37
N ALA A 101 13.01 1.28 -9.95
CA ALA A 101 12.18 0.09 -10.07
C ALA A 101 10.87 0.24 -9.28
N VAL A 102 10.94 0.66 -8.00
CA VAL A 102 9.78 0.98 -7.16
C VAL A 102 8.84 1.97 -7.83
N PHE A 103 9.38 3.05 -8.40
CA PHE A 103 8.58 4.05 -9.09
C PHE A 103 7.81 3.45 -10.26
N ALA A 104 8.48 2.65 -11.09
CA ALA A 104 7.85 2.00 -12.25
C ALA A 104 6.79 0.97 -11.85
N TYR A 105 7.06 0.11 -10.85
CA TYR A 105 6.08 -0.84 -10.32
C TYR A 105 4.87 -0.13 -9.71
N LYS A 106 5.05 0.98 -8.96
CA LYS A 106 3.94 1.77 -8.43
C LYS A 106 3.06 2.35 -9.54
N GLN A 107 3.68 2.88 -10.62
CA GLN A 107 2.94 3.39 -11.77
C GLN A 107 2.17 2.26 -12.47
N ALA A 108 2.82 1.13 -12.71
CA ALA A 108 2.18 -0.04 -13.30
C ALA A 108 0.98 -0.51 -12.46
N LEU A 109 1.16 -0.65 -11.15
CA LEU A 109 0.10 -1.09 -10.24
C LEU A 109 -1.07 -0.11 -10.22
N GLY A 110 -0.83 1.21 -10.27
CA GLY A 110 -1.86 2.23 -10.34
C GLY A 110 -2.66 2.19 -11.64
N ILE A 111 -2.00 1.94 -12.79
CA ILE A 111 -2.65 1.86 -14.10
C ILE A 111 -3.41 0.53 -14.27
N TYR A 112 -2.78 -0.57 -13.87
CA TYR A 112 -3.26 -1.94 -14.11
C TYR A 112 -3.86 -2.59 -12.85
N TRP A 113 -4.31 -1.80 -11.85
CA TRP A 113 -4.82 -2.28 -10.57
C TRP A 113 -5.97 -3.30 -10.70
N ASN A 114 -6.75 -3.22 -11.78
CA ASN A 114 -7.89 -4.11 -12.07
C ASN A 114 -7.52 -5.27 -13.01
N ASP A 115 -6.28 -5.39 -13.40
CA ASP A 115 -5.79 -6.47 -14.24
C ASP A 115 -5.56 -7.75 -13.41
N ASP A 116 -5.74 -8.91 -14.03
CA ASP A 116 -5.50 -10.18 -13.35
C ASP A 116 -4.02 -10.38 -12.97
N TYR A 117 -3.11 -9.62 -13.57
CA TYR A 117 -1.68 -9.62 -13.27
C TYR A 117 -1.27 -8.66 -12.15
N ALA A 118 -2.16 -7.77 -11.70
CA ALA A 118 -1.87 -6.79 -10.64
C ALA A 118 -1.27 -7.38 -9.34
N PRO A 119 -1.71 -8.57 -8.84
CA PRO A 119 -1.08 -9.19 -7.67
C PRO A 119 0.39 -9.51 -7.86
N PHE A 120 0.81 -9.90 -9.07
CA PHE A 120 2.23 -10.18 -9.37
C PHE A 120 3.07 -8.90 -9.42
N ILE A 121 2.51 -7.79 -9.89
CA ILE A 121 3.15 -6.47 -9.81
C ILE A 121 3.37 -6.09 -8.34
N ALA A 122 2.38 -6.30 -7.48
CA ALA A 122 2.49 -6.04 -6.05
C ALA A 122 3.56 -6.92 -5.38
N ILE A 123 3.68 -8.20 -5.77
CA ILE A 123 4.73 -9.09 -5.28
C ILE A 123 6.12 -8.56 -5.67
N ASN A 124 6.32 -8.15 -6.92
CA ASN A 124 7.59 -7.60 -7.39
C ASN A 124 7.95 -6.30 -6.67
N LEU A 125 6.97 -5.41 -6.47
CA LEU A 125 7.14 -4.18 -5.70
C LEU A 125 7.55 -4.48 -4.25
N GLY A 126 6.84 -5.38 -3.56
CA GLY A 126 7.17 -5.79 -2.20
C GLY A 126 8.55 -6.45 -2.10
N ASN A 127 8.93 -7.27 -3.09
CA ASN A 127 10.27 -7.85 -3.15
C ASN A 127 11.34 -6.77 -3.30
N THR A 128 11.11 -5.76 -4.15
CA THR A 128 12.04 -4.64 -4.32
C THR A 128 12.22 -3.86 -3.01
N TYR A 129 11.16 -3.65 -2.24
CA TYR A 129 11.26 -3.03 -0.92
C TYR A 129 12.06 -3.88 0.06
N LYS A 130 11.88 -5.21 0.08
CA LYS A 130 12.70 -6.12 0.91
C LYS A 130 14.20 -6.05 0.53
N GLU A 131 14.51 -5.94 -0.75
CA GLU A 131 15.89 -5.75 -1.23
C GLU A 131 16.48 -4.41 -0.78
N MET A 132 15.64 -3.42 -0.49
CA MET A 132 16.05 -2.12 0.06
C MET A 132 16.13 -2.13 1.59
N GLY A 133 15.65 -3.17 2.27
CA GLY A 133 15.50 -3.21 3.73
C GLY A 133 14.30 -2.40 4.23
N ASP A 134 13.39 -2.02 3.34
CA ASP A 134 12.16 -1.29 3.68
C ASP A 134 10.99 -2.28 3.85
N TYR A 135 11.01 -2.97 4.98
CA TYR A 135 10.02 -4.00 5.29
C TYR A 135 8.64 -3.45 5.60
N GLU A 136 8.57 -2.19 6.06
CA GLU A 136 7.31 -1.49 6.29
C GLU A 136 6.58 -1.26 4.96
N ALA A 137 7.24 -0.63 3.99
CA ALA A 137 6.67 -0.41 2.67
C ALA A 137 6.35 -1.73 1.93
N ALA A 138 7.12 -2.81 2.17
CA ALA A 138 6.80 -4.14 1.65
C ALA A 138 5.50 -4.69 2.25
N SER A 139 5.33 -4.56 3.58
CA SER A 139 4.11 -4.99 4.30
C SER A 139 2.89 -4.22 3.84
N GLU A 140 2.97 -2.88 3.78
CA GLU A 140 1.91 -2.01 3.27
C GLU A 140 1.51 -2.37 1.82
N THR A 141 2.50 -2.68 0.98
CA THR A 141 2.25 -3.11 -0.40
C THR A 141 1.42 -4.40 -0.45
N TYR A 142 1.75 -5.39 0.39
CA TYR A 142 1.02 -6.66 0.42
C TYR A 142 -0.36 -6.52 1.08
N GLU A 143 -0.49 -5.65 2.10
CA GLU A 143 -1.79 -5.31 2.68
C GLU A 143 -2.70 -4.62 1.66
N ALA A 144 -2.17 -3.66 0.90
CA ALA A 144 -2.91 -3.01 -0.18
C ALA A 144 -3.29 -3.99 -1.30
N ALA A 145 -2.44 -4.98 -1.60
CA ALA A 145 -2.70 -5.99 -2.62
C ALA A 145 -3.88 -6.91 -2.27
N LEU A 146 -4.26 -7.04 -1.01
CA LEU A 146 -5.48 -7.75 -0.60
C LEU A 146 -6.76 -7.12 -1.17
N ALA A 147 -6.76 -5.81 -1.44
CA ALA A 147 -7.89 -5.10 -2.03
C ALA A 147 -7.97 -5.20 -3.56
N LEU A 148 -6.96 -5.75 -4.23
CA LEU A 148 -6.95 -5.91 -5.69
C LEU A 148 -8.09 -6.84 -6.14
N PRO A 149 -8.84 -6.50 -7.21
CA PRO A 149 -9.94 -7.33 -7.70
C PRO A 149 -9.53 -8.77 -8.05
N ALA A 150 -8.34 -8.96 -8.59
CA ALA A 150 -7.80 -10.29 -8.89
C ALA A 150 -7.49 -11.09 -7.61
N THR A 151 -6.94 -10.43 -6.58
CA THR A 151 -6.70 -11.06 -5.26
C THR A 151 -8.02 -11.47 -4.61
N GLN A 152 -9.03 -10.61 -4.65
CA GLN A 152 -10.36 -10.88 -4.07
C GLN A 152 -11.05 -12.11 -4.68
N LYS A 153 -10.75 -12.44 -5.92
CA LYS A 153 -11.27 -13.63 -6.62
C LYS A 153 -10.51 -14.92 -6.28
N SER A 154 -9.36 -14.84 -5.60
CA SER A 154 -8.46 -15.97 -5.34
C SER A 154 -8.14 -16.14 -3.86
N VAL A 155 -8.77 -17.13 -3.22
CA VAL A 155 -8.47 -17.48 -1.82
C VAL A 155 -6.99 -17.79 -1.61
N ALA A 156 -6.36 -18.48 -2.57
CA ALA A 156 -4.94 -18.80 -2.48
C ALA A 156 -4.06 -17.54 -2.46
N MET A 157 -4.39 -16.54 -3.30
CA MET A 157 -3.65 -15.28 -3.34
C MET A 157 -3.86 -14.46 -2.07
N GLN A 158 -5.08 -14.43 -1.53
CA GLN A 158 -5.36 -13.77 -0.24
C GLN A 158 -4.54 -14.41 0.88
N GLN A 159 -4.52 -15.76 0.96
CA GLN A 159 -3.72 -16.48 1.95
C GLN A 159 -2.23 -16.19 1.81
N GLU A 160 -1.72 -16.10 0.57
CA GLU A 160 -0.32 -15.79 0.32
C GLU A 160 0.05 -14.38 0.80
N PHE A 161 -0.77 -13.38 0.51
CA PHE A 161 -0.51 -12.02 1.01
C PHE A 161 -0.61 -11.94 2.54
N HIS A 162 -1.61 -12.57 3.15
CA HIS A 162 -1.69 -12.61 4.62
C HIS A 162 -0.47 -13.28 5.24
N ARG A 163 0.01 -14.39 4.67
CA ARG A 163 1.22 -15.07 5.12
C ARG A 163 2.45 -14.17 4.97
N SER A 164 2.57 -13.49 3.83
CA SER A 164 3.67 -12.58 3.55
C SER A 164 3.71 -11.40 4.53
N VAL A 165 2.55 -10.81 4.85
CA VAL A 165 2.44 -9.74 5.86
C VAL A 165 2.85 -10.26 7.25
N GLY A 166 2.35 -11.43 7.65
CA GLY A 166 2.75 -12.06 8.92
C GLY A 166 4.26 -12.30 8.99
N TYR A 167 4.85 -12.87 7.94
CA TYR A 167 6.28 -13.07 7.84
C TYR A 167 7.08 -11.76 7.95
N LEU A 168 6.67 -10.70 7.25
CA LEU A 168 7.35 -9.42 7.29
C LEU A 168 7.30 -8.76 8.67
N ARG A 169 6.21 -8.91 9.42
CA ARG A 169 6.12 -8.44 10.81
C ARG A 169 7.12 -9.16 11.71
N THR A 170 7.29 -10.49 11.52
CA THR A 170 8.31 -11.27 12.23
C THR A 170 9.72 -10.78 11.87
N VAL A 171 10.00 -10.55 10.58
CA VAL A 171 11.28 -9.98 10.10
C VAL A 171 11.57 -8.63 10.77
N GLN A 172 10.63 -7.69 10.72
CA GLN A 172 10.78 -6.36 11.32
C GLN A 172 11.08 -6.44 12.81
N HIS A 173 10.33 -7.26 13.54
CA HIS A 173 10.51 -7.43 14.98
C HIS A 173 11.91 -7.96 15.33
N ILE A 174 12.35 -9.01 14.67
CA ILE A 174 13.65 -9.65 14.93
C ILE A 174 14.79 -8.73 14.51
N LEU A 175 14.74 -8.12 13.31
CA LEU A 175 15.77 -7.19 12.86
C LEU A 175 15.90 -5.97 13.79
N ALA A 176 14.77 -5.45 14.29
CA ALA A 176 14.77 -4.34 15.25
C ALA A 176 15.42 -4.76 16.58
N SER A 177 15.15 -5.96 17.10
CA SER A 177 15.76 -6.48 18.33
C SER A 177 17.29 -6.63 18.22
N HIS A 178 17.78 -6.91 17.00
CA HIS A 178 19.22 -6.97 16.70
C HIS A 178 19.84 -5.61 16.33
N GLY A 179 19.06 -4.52 16.29
CA GLY A 179 19.54 -3.18 15.92
C GLY A 179 19.88 -3.02 14.43
N ILE A 180 19.35 -3.87 13.56
CA ILE A 180 19.64 -3.92 12.12
C ILE A 180 18.35 -3.80 11.26
N ALA A 181 17.39 -3.01 11.71
CA ALA A 181 16.02 -2.91 11.17
C ALA A 181 15.94 -2.68 9.65
N HIS A 182 16.92 -1.99 9.06
CA HIS A 182 16.91 -1.62 7.64
C HIS A 182 17.93 -2.43 6.80
N THR A 183 18.37 -3.59 7.29
CA THR A 183 19.28 -4.43 6.53
C THR A 183 18.57 -5.03 5.32
N PRO A 184 19.11 -4.88 4.09
CA PRO A 184 18.56 -5.53 2.90
C PRO A 184 18.42 -7.04 3.09
N PHE A 185 17.35 -7.63 2.57
CA PHE A 185 17.00 -9.02 2.83
C PHE A 185 18.16 -10.02 2.53
N ALA A 186 18.86 -9.80 1.42
CA ALA A 186 20.01 -10.62 1.04
C ALA A 186 21.26 -10.43 1.92
N GLN A 187 21.27 -9.42 2.80
CA GLN A 187 22.40 -9.08 3.68
C GLN A 187 22.13 -9.40 5.15
N ILE A 188 20.97 -9.99 5.46
CA ILE A 188 20.64 -10.42 6.82
C ILE A 188 21.63 -11.54 7.20
N PRO A 189 22.28 -11.43 8.40
CA PRO A 189 23.18 -12.47 8.88
C PRO A 189 22.48 -13.84 8.96
N PRO A 190 23.19 -14.95 8.63
CA PRO A 190 22.59 -16.28 8.59
C PRO A 190 21.95 -16.72 9.91
N GLU A 191 22.55 -16.34 11.05
CA GLU A 191 22.01 -16.63 12.38
C GLU A 191 20.66 -15.92 12.64
N VAL A 192 20.54 -14.68 12.19
CA VAL A 192 19.30 -13.89 12.31
C VAL A 192 18.24 -14.43 11.34
N SER A 193 18.65 -14.81 10.11
CA SER A 193 17.75 -15.48 9.16
C SER A 193 17.17 -16.78 9.74
N ALA A 194 17.98 -17.59 10.40
CA ALA A 194 17.53 -18.84 11.01
C ALA A 194 16.53 -18.57 12.18
N GLU A 195 16.75 -17.51 12.95
CA GLU A 195 15.82 -17.06 14.00
C GLU A 195 14.47 -16.62 13.41
N ILE A 196 14.50 -15.83 12.31
CA ILE A 196 13.31 -15.41 11.58
C ILE A 196 12.52 -16.62 11.07
N GLU A 197 13.20 -17.59 10.45
CA GLU A 197 12.56 -18.79 9.92
C GLU A 197 11.91 -19.62 11.02
N SER A 198 12.57 -19.78 12.19
CA SER A 198 12.03 -20.49 13.33
C SER A 198 10.77 -19.80 13.88
N ALA A 199 10.86 -18.50 14.12
CA ALA A 199 9.74 -17.71 14.65
C ALA A 199 8.54 -17.66 13.69
N ALA A 200 8.79 -17.62 12.37
CA ALA A 200 7.74 -17.63 11.36
C ALA A 200 7.02 -18.97 11.22
N GLN A 201 7.62 -20.07 11.67
CA GLN A 201 6.98 -21.40 11.68
C GLN A 201 6.08 -21.63 12.90
N GLU A 202 6.28 -20.85 13.96
CA GLU A 202 5.52 -20.93 15.22
C GLU A 202 4.29 -20.01 15.24
N ALA A 203 4.21 -19.05 14.31
CA ALA A 203 3.16 -18.04 14.23
C ALA A 203 2.00 -18.47 13.30
#